data_9b162a2392c559e9da0315c541017fe1
#
_entry.id   9b162a2392c559e9da0315c541017fe1
#
_cell.length_a   1.000
_cell.length_b   1.000
_cell.length_c   1.000
_cell.angle_alpha   90.00
_cell.angle_beta   90.00
_cell.angle_gamma   90.00
#
_symmetry.space_group_name_H-M   'P 1'
#
loop_
_entity.id
_entity.type
_entity.pdbx_description
1 polymer ?
#
loop_
_entity_poly.entity_id
_entity_poly.type
_entity_poly.pdbx_seq_one_letter_code
_entity_poly.pdbx_strand_id
1 'polypeptide(L)'
;PKDCTDWRKTVAELGNPKNTIEVLQKYQFHFAKKFGQNFLIDTHVLDKIVRAAEITPEDYVLEIGPGIGTLTQYLCESAKHVFAVEIDDNLIPILQDTLSAYDNVTVIHNDVLKLDINKLVEEKCEGKRIKVVANLPYYITTPILMGLFESHVPMESVTVMVQKEVAQRMQALPGGKDYGALSLAVQFYAEPYIVANVPPNCFMPRPNVGSAVIRLTSHKKPVAVKNEKLMFDIIRASFNQ
;
A
#
# COMPACT_ATOMS: atom_id res chain seq x y z
N PRO A 1 -32.61 12.71 -9.15
CA PRO A 1 -31.24 12.67 -8.69
C PRO A 1 -31.28 12.46 -7.18
N LYS A 2 -30.98 11.23 -6.73
CA LYS A 2 -30.83 10.94 -5.31
C LYS A 2 -29.48 11.52 -4.90
N ASP A 3 -29.50 12.40 -3.89
CA ASP A 3 -28.33 13.01 -3.27
C ASP A 3 -27.33 11.94 -2.85
N CYS A 4 -26.18 11.88 -3.52
CA CYS A 4 -25.07 10.96 -3.21
C CYS A 4 -24.30 11.32 -1.93
N THR A 5 -24.86 12.16 -1.06
CA THR A 5 -24.19 12.73 0.12
C THR A 5 -24.62 12.12 1.46
N ASP A 6 -25.58 11.19 1.48
CA ASP A 6 -26.22 10.78 2.74
C ASP A 6 -25.57 9.56 3.44
N TRP A 7 -24.77 8.75 2.75
CA TRP A 7 -24.10 7.58 3.33
C TRP A 7 -22.84 7.93 4.14
N ARG A 8 -22.18 9.05 3.87
CA ARG A 8 -21.01 9.54 4.64
C ARG A 8 -21.32 9.84 6.12
N LYS A 9 -22.60 9.89 6.49
CA LYS A 9 -23.04 10.17 7.86
C LYS A 9 -23.08 8.94 8.78
N THR A 10 -22.90 7.72 8.24
CA THR A 10 -23.08 6.47 9.00
C THR A 10 -21.79 5.86 9.50
N VAL A 11 -20.64 6.18 8.93
CA VAL A 11 -19.33 5.68 9.38
C VAL A 11 -18.40 6.85 9.71
N ALA A 12 -17.74 6.78 10.86
CA ALA A 12 -16.80 7.81 11.27
C ALA A 12 -15.61 7.86 10.31
N GLU A 13 -15.27 9.05 9.82
CA GLU A 13 -14.09 9.28 8.98
C GLU A 13 -12.80 9.05 9.81
N LEU A 14 -12.12 7.95 9.55
CA LEU A 14 -10.94 7.52 10.32
C LEU A 14 -9.67 8.35 10.04
N GLY A 15 -9.65 9.17 8.99
CA GLY A 15 -8.61 10.16 8.78
C GLY A 15 -8.56 11.24 9.87
N ASN A 16 -9.64 11.39 10.65
CA ASN A 16 -9.69 12.28 11.80
C ASN A 16 -9.10 11.56 13.03
N PRO A 17 -8.05 12.13 13.69
CA PRO A 17 -7.41 11.51 14.86
C PRO A 17 -8.38 11.15 16.00
N LYS A 18 -9.42 11.98 16.24
CA LYS A 18 -10.42 11.73 17.26
C LYS A 18 -11.18 10.43 17.00
N ASN A 19 -11.66 10.24 15.79
CA ASN A 19 -12.40 9.04 15.40
C ASN A 19 -11.54 7.77 15.47
N THR A 20 -10.27 7.89 15.06
CA THR A 20 -9.29 6.79 15.21
C THR A 20 -9.12 6.41 16.67
N ILE A 21 -8.95 7.38 17.57
CA ILE A 21 -8.81 7.12 19.02
C ILE A 21 -10.07 6.45 19.58
N GLU A 22 -11.26 6.92 19.22
CA GLU A 22 -12.54 6.35 19.65
C GLU A 22 -12.68 4.89 19.24
N VAL A 23 -12.30 4.54 17.99
CA VAL A 23 -12.31 3.15 17.50
C VAL A 23 -11.32 2.30 18.27
N LEU A 24 -10.08 2.76 18.45
CA LEU A 24 -9.06 2.02 19.19
C LEU A 24 -9.48 1.78 20.65
N GLN A 25 -10.11 2.76 21.31
CA GLN A 25 -10.65 2.63 22.67
C GLN A 25 -11.82 1.66 22.73
N LYS A 26 -12.78 1.75 21.80
CA LYS A 26 -13.94 0.84 21.69
C LYS A 26 -13.50 -0.62 21.69
N TYR A 27 -12.44 -0.94 20.95
CA TYR A 27 -11.93 -2.30 20.82
C TYR A 27 -10.80 -2.63 21.80
N GLN A 28 -10.45 -1.72 22.72
CA GLN A 28 -9.31 -1.88 23.65
C GLN A 28 -8.04 -2.33 22.90
N PHE A 29 -7.83 -1.75 21.70
CA PHE A 29 -6.77 -2.18 20.80
C PHE A 29 -5.39 -1.86 21.36
N HIS A 30 -4.49 -2.85 21.30
CA HIS A 30 -3.11 -2.71 21.69
C HIS A 30 -2.20 -2.90 20.47
N PHE A 31 -1.39 -1.89 20.18
CA PHE A 31 -0.47 -1.93 19.05
C PHE A 31 0.51 -3.10 19.14
N ALA A 32 0.49 -3.96 18.14
CA ALA A 32 1.39 -5.10 18.05
C ALA A 32 2.74 -4.67 17.45
N LYS A 33 3.77 -4.54 18.29
CA LYS A 33 5.13 -4.13 17.86
C LYS A 33 5.68 -5.01 16.75
N LYS A 34 5.35 -6.32 16.74
CA LYS A 34 5.79 -7.27 15.72
C LYS A 34 5.32 -6.93 14.30
N PHE A 35 4.22 -6.17 14.17
CA PHE A 35 3.68 -5.75 12.88
C PHE A 35 4.07 -4.32 12.49
N GLY A 36 4.81 -3.60 13.34
CA GLY A 36 5.27 -2.23 13.04
C GLY A 36 4.12 -1.25 12.74
N GLN A 37 2.97 -1.40 13.43
CA GLN A 37 1.75 -0.65 13.15
C GLN A 37 1.92 0.84 13.45
N ASN A 38 1.73 1.67 12.42
CA ASN A 38 1.64 3.12 12.50
C ASN A 38 0.45 3.56 11.64
N PHE A 39 -0.67 3.88 12.28
CA PHE A 39 -1.89 4.27 11.58
C PHE A 39 -1.80 5.72 11.11
N LEU A 40 -2.12 5.96 9.85
CA LEU A 40 -2.17 7.29 9.29
C LEU A 40 -3.42 8.02 9.81
N ILE A 41 -3.21 9.24 10.34
CA ILE A 41 -4.26 10.07 10.95
C ILE A 41 -4.28 11.48 10.36
N ASP A 42 -3.97 11.62 9.09
CA ASP A 42 -3.90 12.90 8.37
C ASP A 42 -4.65 12.80 7.04
N THR A 43 -5.78 13.52 6.96
CA THR A 43 -6.66 13.50 5.79
C THR A 43 -5.99 14.05 4.53
N HIS A 44 -5.11 15.04 4.66
CA HIS A 44 -4.39 15.61 3.51
C HIS A 44 -3.39 14.61 2.91
N VAL A 45 -2.79 13.77 3.76
CA VAL A 45 -1.89 12.70 3.29
C VAL A 45 -2.70 11.60 2.61
N LEU A 46 -3.85 11.21 3.17
CA LEU A 46 -4.77 10.23 2.57
C LEU A 46 -5.22 10.70 1.17
N ASP A 47 -5.65 11.94 1.04
CA ASP A 47 -6.01 12.54 -0.25
C ASP A 47 -4.86 12.51 -1.26
N LYS A 48 -3.64 12.81 -0.82
CA LYS A 48 -2.45 12.74 -1.70
C LYS A 48 -2.18 11.32 -2.19
N ILE A 49 -2.33 10.31 -1.33
CA ILE A 49 -2.15 8.91 -1.71
C ILE A 49 -3.18 8.53 -2.79
N VAL A 50 -4.45 8.80 -2.55
CA VAL A 50 -5.54 8.41 -3.48
C VAL A 50 -5.39 9.12 -4.82
N ARG A 51 -5.10 10.43 -4.82
CA ARG A 51 -4.84 11.18 -6.05
C ARG A 51 -3.62 10.67 -6.81
N ALA A 52 -2.54 10.35 -6.09
CA ALA A 52 -1.33 9.80 -6.71
C ALA A 52 -1.55 8.42 -7.31
N ALA A 53 -2.43 7.61 -6.72
CA ALA A 53 -2.79 6.29 -7.24
C ALA A 53 -3.68 6.37 -8.48
N GLU A 54 -4.23 7.57 -8.81
CA GLU A 54 -5.10 7.80 -9.99
C GLU A 54 -6.22 6.78 -10.10
N ILE A 55 -6.88 6.48 -8.97
CA ILE A 55 -7.94 5.48 -8.90
C ILE A 55 -9.20 6.01 -9.58
N THR A 56 -9.84 5.16 -10.36
CA THR A 56 -11.10 5.42 -11.04
C THR A 56 -12.17 4.41 -10.60
N PRO A 57 -13.47 4.69 -10.83
CA PRO A 57 -14.56 3.75 -10.53
C PRO A 57 -14.52 2.43 -11.31
N GLU A 58 -13.57 2.26 -12.23
CA GLU A 58 -13.36 1.05 -13.01
C GLU A 58 -12.22 0.18 -12.46
N ASP A 59 -11.46 0.68 -11.48
CA ASP A 59 -10.25 0.05 -10.98
C ASP A 59 -10.52 -0.95 -9.86
N TYR A 60 -9.78 -2.04 -9.90
CA TYR A 60 -9.61 -2.96 -8.78
C TYR A 60 -8.34 -2.57 -8.01
N VAL A 61 -8.48 -2.43 -6.70
CA VAL A 61 -7.38 -2.03 -5.81
C VAL A 61 -7.05 -3.16 -4.85
N LEU A 62 -5.77 -3.48 -4.71
CA LEU A 62 -5.23 -4.30 -3.64
C LEU A 62 -4.64 -3.38 -2.58
N GLU A 63 -5.21 -3.37 -1.39
CA GLU A 63 -4.63 -2.71 -0.23
C GLU A 63 -3.92 -3.73 0.65
N ILE A 64 -2.68 -3.42 1.06
CA ILE A 64 -1.87 -4.27 1.93
C ILE A 64 -1.73 -3.61 3.29
N GLY A 65 -2.18 -4.29 4.35
CA GLY A 65 -2.17 -3.78 5.71
C GLY A 65 -3.14 -2.62 5.92
N PRO A 66 -4.46 -2.81 5.74
CA PRO A 66 -5.47 -1.76 5.91
C PRO A 66 -5.52 -1.19 7.34
N GLY A 67 -4.97 -1.91 8.32
CA GLY A 67 -5.01 -1.52 9.72
C GLY A 67 -6.45 -1.45 10.23
N ILE A 68 -6.88 -0.29 10.71
CA ILE A 68 -8.27 -0.06 11.13
C ILE A 68 -9.20 0.36 9.98
N GLY A 69 -8.71 0.39 8.73
CA GLY A 69 -9.50 0.74 7.54
C GLY A 69 -9.44 2.21 7.13
N THR A 70 -8.52 2.99 7.67
CA THR A 70 -8.44 4.45 7.40
C THR A 70 -8.26 4.75 5.93
N LEU A 71 -7.23 4.17 5.29
CA LEU A 71 -7.01 4.34 3.85
C LEU A 71 -8.06 3.59 3.03
N THR A 72 -8.52 2.44 3.51
CA THR A 72 -9.54 1.62 2.85
C THR A 72 -10.82 2.39 2.58
N GLN A 73 -11.30 3.21 3.51
CA GLN A 73 -12.49 4.06 3.34
C GLN A 73 -12.34 4.97 2.10
N TYR A 74 -11.21 5.65 1.98
CA TYR A 74 -10.91 6.54 0.85
C TYR A 74 -10.79 5.77 -0.48
N LEU A 75 -10.22 4.56 -0.44
CA LEU A 75 -10.12 3.69 -1.62
C LEU A 75 -11.51 3.22 -2.08
N CYS A 76 -12.37 2.83 -1.15
CA CYS A 76 -13.74 2.39 -1.46
C CYS A 76 -14.58 3.48 -2.11
N GLU A 77 -14.33 4.75 -1.77
CA GLU A 77 -15.01 5.90 -2.39
C GLU A 77 -14.63 6.14 -3.84
N SER A 78 -13.49 5.59 -4.28
CA SER A 78 -12.92 5.90 -5.59
C SER A 78 -12.86 4.68 -6.52
N ALA A 79 -12.73 3.47 -5.98
CA ALA A 79 -12.48 2.24 -6.73
C ALA A 79 -13.77 1.49 -7.06
N LYS A 80 -13.70 0.63 -8.07
CA LYS A 80 -14.74 -0.37 -8.35
C LYS A 80 -14.83 -1.38 -7.21
N HIS A 81 -13.69 -1.91 -6.79
CA HIS A 81 -13.60 -2.86 -5.68
C HIS A 81 -12.23 -2.81 -5.01
N VAL A 82 -12.20 -2.98 -3.69
CA VAL A 82 -10.98 -3.01 -2.87
C VAL A 82 -10.83 -4.39 -2.24
N PHE A 83 -9.68 -5.03 -2.46
CA PHE A 83 -9.23 -6.22 -1.73
C PHE A 83 -8.26 -5.78 -0.65
N ALA A 84 -8.65 -5.84 0.61
CA ALA A 84 -7.86 -5.41 1.76
C ALA A 84 -7.28 -6.63 2.49
N VAL A 85 -5.96 -6.83 2.39
CA VAL A 85 -5.26 -7.98 2.97
C VAL A 85 -4.64 -7.61 4.31
N GLU A 86 -5.10 -8.24 5.40
CA GLU A 86 -4.65 -8.00 6.77
C GLU A 86 -4.16 -9.29 7.43
N ILE A 87 -3.03 -9.20 8.12
CA ILE A 87 -2.40 -10.32 8.81
C ILE A 87 -2.76 -10.39 10.31
N ASP A 88 -3.16 -9.27 10.91
CA ASP A 88 -3.46 -9.19 12.34
C ASP A 88 -4.91 -9.58 12.63
N ASP A 89 -5.11 -10.71 13.30
CA ASP A 89 -6.42 -11.22 13.73
C ASP A 89 -7.23 -10.18 14.51
N ASN A 90 -6.54 -9.33 15.31
CA ASN A 90 -7.21 -8.34 16.15
C ASN A 90 -7.80 -7.19 15.34
N LEU A 91 -7.34 -6.97 14.13
CA LEU A 91 -7.84 -5.93 13.25
C LEU A 91 -9.06 -6.39 12.42
N ILE A 92 -9.27 -7.68 12.24
CA ILE A 92 -10.38 -8.20 11.42
C ILE A 92 -11.75 -7.76 11.94
N PRO A 93 -12.08 -7.88 13.25
CA PRO A 93 -13.36 -7.38 13.77
C PRO A 93 -13.52 -5.86 13.64
N ILE A 94 -12.41 -5.12 13.77
CA ILE A 94 -12.42 -3.66 13.63
C ILE A 94 -12.74 -3.30 12.17
N LEU A 95 -12.10 -3.95 11.20
CA LEU A 95 -12.35 -3.74 9.77
C LEU A 95 -13.80 -4.06 9.38
N GLN A 96 -14.39 -5.12 9.95
CA GLN A 96 -15.79 -5.46 9.73
C GLN A 96 -16.74 -4.35 10.18
N ASP A 97 -16.43 -3.66 11.29
CA ASP A 97 -17.20 -2.53 11.79
C ASP A 97 -16.94 -1.25 10.98
N THR A 98 -15.69 -0.87 10.84
CA THR A 98 -15.29 0.41 10.20
C THR A 98 -15.57 0.46 8.70
N LEU A 99 -15.70 -0.68 8.05
CA LEU A 99 -16.00 -0.80 6.62
C LEU A 99 -17.44 -1.27 6.35
N SER A 100 -18.28 -1.40 7.37
CA SER A 100 -19.65 -1.96 7.26
C SER A 100 -20.59 -1.20 6.32
N ALA A 101 -20.30 0.08 6.04
CA ALA A 101 -21.09 0.89 5.11
C ALA A 101 -20.66 0.75 3.64
N TYR A 102 -19.58 0.02 3.36
CA TYR A 102 -19.07 -0.18 2.00
C TYR A 102 -19.40 -1.58 1.51
N ASP A 103 -20.00 -1.69 0.32
CA ASP A 103 -20.36 -2.95 -0.34
C ASP A 103 -19.30 -3.40 -1.37
N ASN A 104 -18.33 -2.51 -1.66
CA ASN A 104 -17.28 -2.72 -2.64
C ASN A 104 -15.91 -3.03 -2.02
N VAL A 105 -15.88 -3.70 -0.86
CA VAL A 105 -14.65 -4.13 -0.19
C VAL A 105 -14.70 -5.59 0.23
N THR A 106 -13.59 -6.29 0.06
CA THR A 106 -13.38 -7.64 0.57
C THR A 106 -12.16 -7.64 1.49
N VAL A 107 -12.37 -7.90 2.76
CA VAL A 107 -11.28 -8.08 3.74
C VAL A 107 -10.80 -9.53 3.65
N ILE A 108 -9.51 -9.72 3.40
CA ILE A 108 -8.84 -11.01 3.28
C ILE A 108 -7.87 -11.15 4.47
N HIS A 109 -8.20 -12.05 5.40
CA HIS A 109 -7.31 -12.36 6.51
C HIS A 109 -6.22 -13.33 6.02
N ASN A 110 -5.05 -12.80 5.68
CA ASN A 110 -3.91 -13.58 5.19
C ASN A 110 -2.60 -12.79 5.31
N ASP A 111 -1.48 -13.51 5.21
CA ASP A 111 -0.17 -12.95 4.94
C ASP A 111 -0.05 -12.66 3.44
N VAL A 112 0.16 -11.40 3.06
CA VAL A 112 0.28 -11.00 1.64
C VAL A 112 1.41 -11.73 0.91
N LEU A 113 2.47 -12.13 1.62
CA LEU A 113 3.60 -12.89 1.03
C LEU A 113 3.25 -14.35 0.73
N LYS A 114 2.12 -14.85 1.28
CA LYS A 114 1.62 -16.23 1.07
C LYS A 114 0.37 -16.27 0.18
N LEU A 115 -0.25 -15.12 -0.03
CA LEU A 115 -1.44 -15.00 -0.86
C LEU A 115 -1.08 -15.15 -2.34
N ASP A 116 -1.78 -16.03 -3.05
CA ASP A 116 -1.71 -16.09 -4.51
C ASP A 116 -2.50 -14.92 -5.13
N ILE A 117 -1.81 -13.79 -5.29
CA ILE A 117 -2.40 -12.57 -5.82
C ILE A 117 -2.73 -12.73 -7.31
N ASN A 118 -1.95 -13.50 -8.07
CA ASN A 118 -2.23 -13.76 -9.48
C ASN A 118 -3.58 -14.46 -9.64
N LYS A 119 -3.84 -15.49 -8.82
CA LYS A 119 -5.12 -16.18 -8.80
C LYS A 119 -6.27 -15.25 -8.38
N LEU A 120 -6.06 -14.41 -7.36
CA LEU A 120 -7.05 -13.41 -6.94
C LEU A 120 -7.42 -12.47 -8.09
N VAL A 121 -6.41 -11.96 -8.82
CA VAL A 121 -6.63 -11.06 -9.96
C VAL A 121 -7.34 -11.77 -11.10
N GLU A 122 -6.92 -12.99 -11.44
CA GLU A 122 -7.55 -13.80 -12.49
C GLU A 122 -9.03 -14.05 -12.21
N GLU A 123 -9.38 -14.44 -10.97
CA GLU A 123 -10.73 -14.84 -10.61
C GLU A 123 -11.67 -13.65 -10.34
N LYS A 124 -11.14 -12.49 -9.87
CA LYS A 124 -11.95 -11.40 -9.32
C LYS A 124 -11.86 -10.07 -10.05
N CYS A 125 -10.87 -9.88 -10.91
CA CYS A 125 -10.62 -8.57 -11.52
C CYS A 125 -11.00 -8.48 -13.01
N GLU A 126 -11.80 -9.41 -13.53
CA GLU A 126 -12.36 -9.35 -14.90
C GLU A 126 -11.26 -9.18 -15.99
N GLY A 127 -10.08 -9.77 -15.78
CA GLY A 127 -8.95 -9.64 -16.69
C GLY A 127 -8.23 -8.28 -16.67
N LYS A 128 -8.64 -7.38 -15.75
CA LYS A 128 -8.01 -6.07 -15.59
C LYS A 128 -6.74 -6.16 -14.73
N ARG A 129 -5.80 -5.27 -14.98
CA ARG A 129 -4.66 -5.04 -14.10
C ARG A 129 -5.13 -4.31 -12.84
N ILE A 130 -4.50 -4.60 -11.71
CA ILE A 130 -4.83 -3.96 -10.44
C ILE A 130 -3.93 -2.75 -10.16
N LYS A 131 -4.39 -1.88 -9.28
CA LYS A 131 -3.56 -0.87 -8.60
C LYS A 131 -3.31 -1.34 -7.18
N VAL A 132 -2.06 -1.27 -6.72
CA VAL A 132 -1.70 -1.60 -5.34
C VAL A 132 -1.53 -0.31 -4.56
N VAL A 133 -2.20 -0.19 -3.42
CA VAL A 133 -2.09 0.97 -2.54
C VAL A 133 -1.86 0.49 -1.10
N ALA A 134 -0.90 1.07 -0.39
CA ALA A 134 -0.63 0.66 0.98
C ALA A 134 0.12 1.69 1.82
N ASN A 135 -0.17 1.70 3.13
CA ASN A 135 0.72 2.23 4.14
C ASN A 135 1.54 1.07 4.72
N LEU A 136 2.70 0.78 4.12
CA LEU A 136 3.46 -0.44 4.43
C LEU A 136 4.24 -0.34 5.76
N PRO A 137 4.22 -1.40 6.57
CA PRO A 137 5.15 -1.51 7.70
C PRO A 137 6.60 -1.47 7.21
N TYR A 138 7.45 -0.68 7.89
CA TYR A 138 8.80 -0.39 7.42
C TYR A 138 9.70 -1.62 7.29
N TYR A 139 9.55 -2.58 8.22
CA TYR A 139 10.42 -3.78 8.28
C TYR A 139 10.20 -4.77 7.14
N ILE A 140 9.06 -4.68 6.44
CA ILE A 140 8.67 -5.65 5.41
C ILE A 140 8.41 -5.02 4.03
N THR A 141 8.68 -3.73 3.88
CA THR A 141 8.46 -2.98 2.63
C THR A 141 9.12 -3.64 1.42
N THR A 142 10.44 -3.88 1.49
CA THR A 142 11.19 -4.46 0.36
C THR A 142 10.73 -5.88 0.02
N PRO A 143 10.57 -6.82 0.96
CA PRO A 143 10.01 -8.13 0.66
C PRO A 143 8.65 -8.10 -0.03
N ILE A 144 7.74 -7.23 0.41
CA ILE A 144 6.40 -7.11 -0.20
C ILE A 144 6.53 -6.61 -1.65
N LEU A 145 7.24 -5.52 -1.89
CA LEU A 145 7.39 -4.96 -3.24
C LEU A 145 8.07 -5.93 -4.19
N MET A 146 9.16 -6.55 -3.75
CA MET A 146 9.86 -7.54 -4.58
C MET A 146 9.00 -8.78 -4.83
N GLY A 147 8.24 -9.24 -3.84
CA GLY A 147 7.30 -10.35 -4.02
C GLY A 147 6.24 -10.05 -5.08
N LEU A 148 5.66 -8.85 -5.10
CA LEU A 148 4.72 -8.43 -6.13
C LEU A 148 5.34 -8.40 -7.53
N PHE A 149 6.55 -7.85 -7.66
CA PHE A 149 7.24 -7.73 -8.94
C PHE A 149 7.74 -9.08 -9.47
N GLU A 150 8.44 -9.85 -8.64
CA GLU A 150 9.02 -11.15 -9.02
C GLU A 150 7.94 -12.21 -9.32
N SER A 151 6.76 -12.09 -8.72
CA SER A 151 5.59 -12.93 -9.05
C SER A 151 4.84 -12.46 -10.30
N HIS A 152 5.32 -11.39 -10.96
CA HIS A 152 4.68 -10.82 -12.16
C HIS A 152 3.18 -10.56 -11.98
N VAL A 153 2.78 -10.06 -10.80
CA VAL A 153 1.40 -9.66 -10.56
C VAL A 153 0.99 -8.62 -11.61
N PRO A 154 -0.15 -8.76 -12.29
CA PRO A 154 -0.59 -7.83 -13.33
C PRO A 154 -1.02 -6.50 -12.71
N MET A 155 -0.06 -5.63 -12.42
CA MET A 155 -0.25 -4.32 -11.80
C MET A 155 -0.05 -3.18 -12.80
N GLU A 156 -0.90 -2.17 -12.71
CA GLU A 156 -0.73 -0.90 -13.42
C GLU A 156 0.25 0.00 -12.65
N SER A 157 0.05 0.11 -11.34
CA SER A 157 0.89 0.92 -10.47
C SER A 157 0.87 0.39 -9.03
N VAL A 158 1.89 0.79 -8.28
CA VAL A 158 2.00 0.59 -6.83
C VAL A 158 2.21 1.95 -6.19
N THR A 159 1.27 2.41 -5.37
CA THR A 159 1.37 3.67 -4.61
C THR A 159 1.45 3.35 -3.15
N VAL A 160 2.62 3.54 -2.55
CA VAL A 160 2.88 3.11 -1.18
C VAL A 160 3.52 4.19 -0.35
N MET A 161 3.20 4.16 0.95
CA MET A 161 3.92 4.92 1.94
C MET A 161 4.97 4.03 2.59
N VAL A 162 6.22 4.53 2.58
CA VAL A 162 7.40 3.82 3.06
C VAL A 162 8.30 4.80 3.83
N GLN A 163 9.34 4.30 4.49
CA GLN A 163 10.36 5.19 5.06
C GLN A 163 10.96 6.10 3.96
N LYS A 164 11.20 7.37 4.30
CA LYS A 164 11.72 8.37 3.35
C LYS A 164 13.02 7.91 2.68
N GLU A 165 13.94 7.35 3.47
CA GLU A 165 15.21 6.82 2.96
C GLU A 165 15.00 5.70 1.93
N VAL A 166 14.05 4.81 2.19
CA VAL A 166 13.71 3.70 1.27
C VAL A 166 13.15 4.24 -0.05
N ALA A 167 12.25 5.23 0.02
CA ALA A 167 11.74 5.89 -1.19
C ALA A 167 12.85 6.58 -2.00
N GLN A 168 13.77 7.27 -1.32
CA GLN A 168 14.93 7.91 -1.96
C GLN A 168 15.82 6.90 -2.67
N ARG A 169 16.08 5.75 -2.04
CA ARG A 169 16.85 4.65 -2.66
C ARG A 169 16.14 4.05 -3.87
N MET A 170 14.81 3.89 -3.84
CA MET A 170 14.06 3.39 -5.00
C MET A 170 14.19 4.32 -6.21
N GLN A 171 14.20 5.63 -6.01
CA GLN A 171 14.27 6.65 -7.06
C GLN A 171 15.69 7.08 -7.41
N ALA A 172 16.71 6.60 -6.69
CA ALA A 172 18.09 7.03 -6.88
C ALA A 172 18.62 6.71 -8.28
N LEU A 173 19.39 7.64 -8.84
CA LEU A 173 20.05 7.49 -10.14
C LEU A 173 21.51 7.03 -9.97
N PRO A 174 22.11 6.40 -10.99
CA PRO A 174 23.52 5.98 -10.96
C PRO A 174 24.47 7.12 -10.57
N GLY A 175 25.48 6.79 -9.77
CA GLY A 175 26.50 7.74 -9.29
C GLY A 175 26.15 8.43 -7.96
N GLY A 176 24.92 8.31 -7.48
CA GLY A 176 24.54 8.81 -6.16
C GLY A 176 24.82 7.79 -5.04
N LYS A 177 25.01 8.27 -3.80
CA LYS A 177 25.25 7.41 -2.62
C LYS A 177 24.07 6.49 -2.27
N ASP A 178 22.86 6.88 -2.66
CA ASP A 178 21.62 6.14 -2.37
C ASP A 178 21.32 5.10 -3.44
N TYR A 179 22.09 5.09 -4.56
CA TYR A 179 21.92 4.13 -5.63
C TYR A 179 22.46 2.76 -5.26
N GLY A 180 21.63 1.73 -5.41
CA GLY A 180 21.99 0.38 -5.03
C GLY A 180 21.07 -0.69 -5.64
N ALA A 181 21.17 -1.91 -5.11
CA ALA A 181 20.38 -3.04 -5.59
C ALA A 181 18.86 -2.76 -5.59
N LEU A 182 18.34 -2.04 -4.59
CA LEU A 182 16.93 -1.68 -4.54
C LEU A 182 16.54 -0.71 -5.66
N SER A 183 17.41 0.25 -5.99
CA SER A 183 17.18 1.19 -7.10
C SER A 183 17.03 0.44 -8.43
N LEU A 184 17.98 -0.45 -8.70
CA LEU A 184 17.96 -1.28 -9.92
C LEU A 184 16.76 -2.21 -9.97
N ALA A 185 16.43 -2.89 -8.86
CA ALA A 185 15.34 -3.84 -8.81
C ALA A 185 13.99 -3.15 -9.05
N VAL A 186 13.73 -2.03 -8.41
CA VAL A 186 12.47 -1.29 -8.60
C VAL A 186 12.39 -0.72 -10.02
N GLN A 187 13.48 -0.08 -10.51
CA GLN A 187 13.50 0.58 -11.81
C GLN A 187 13.50 -0.41 -12.99
N PHE A 188 13.82 -1.66 -12.76
CA PHE A 188 13.65 -2.72 -13.75
C PHE A 188 12.17 -2.98 -14.09
N TYR A 189 11.29 -2.93 -13.07
CA TYR A 189 9.87 -3.22 -13.21
C TYR A 189 9.00 -1.99 -13.41
N ALA A 190 9.39 -0.86 -12.82
CA ALA A 190 8.55 0.33 -12.72
C ALA A 190 9.36 1.63 -12.72
N GLU A 191 8.68 2.72 -13.07
CA GLU A 191 9.19 4.08 -12.93
C GLU A 191 8.80 4.64 -11.56
N PRO A 192 9.78 4.91 -10.65
CA PRO A 192 9.50 5.44 -9.32
C PRO A 192 9.37 6.97 -9.35
N TYR A 193 8.36 7.49 -8.61
CA TYR A 193 8.16 8.92 -8.39
C TYR A 193 7.74 9.19 -6.95
N ILE A 194 8.54 9.99 -6.21
CA ILE A 194 8.18 10.44 -4.87
C ILE A 194 7.13 11.55 -4.97
N VAL A 195 5.94 11.26 -4.46
CA VAL A 195 4.77 12.16 -4.51
C VAL A 195 4.82 13.21 -3.39
N ALA A 196 5.16 12.77 -2.17
CA ALA A 196 5.17 13.63 -1.00
C ALA A 196 6.05 13.08 0.10
N ASN A 197 6.66 13.98 0.88
CA ASN A 197 7.24 13.64 2.17
C ASN A 197 6.17 13.73 3.26
N VAL A 198 6.18 12.79 4.21
CA VAL A 198 5.20 12.69 5.29
C VAL A 198 5.91 12.70 6.64
N PRO A 199 5.66 13.74 7.47
CA PRO A 199 6.32 13.82 8.77
C PRO A 199 5.73 12.83 9.78
N PRO A 200 6.49 12.46 10.82
CA PRO A 200 6.07 11.46 11.80
C PRO A 200 4.77 11.78 12.57
N ASN A 201 4.42 13.07 12.70
CA ASN A 201 3.22 13.49 13.42
C ASN A 201 1.90 13.18 12.68
N CYS A 202 1.97 12.71 11.42
CA CYS A 202 0.81 12.22 10.68
C CYS A 202 0.40 10.80 11.08
N PHE A 203 1.09 10.17 12.03
CA PHE A 203 0.85 8.77 12.43
C PHE A 203 0.58 8.59 13.92
N MET A 204 -0.16 7.53 14.23
CA MET A 204 -0.38 7.01 15.58
C MET A 204 -0.11 5.48 15.63
N PRO A 205 0.81 5.01 16.48
CA PRO A 205 1.82 5.79 17.21
C PRO A 205 2.77 6.52 16.27
N ARG A 206 3.42 7.57 16.78
CA ARG A 206 4.37 8.36 16.00
C ARG A 206 5.66 7.57 15.76
N PRO A 207 6.07 7.34 14.50
CA PRO A 207 7.35 6.70 14.18
C PRO A 207 8.55 7.64 14.46
N ASN A 208 9.75 7.07 14.57
CA ASN A 208 10.96 7.83 14.82
C ASN A 208 11.54 8.51 13.57
N VAL A 209 11.10 8.10 12.39
CA VAL A 209 11.62 8.56 11.09
C VAL A 209 10.50 9.06 10.20
N GLY A 210 10.83 9.95 9.27
CA GLY A 210 9.89 10.43 8.26
C GLY A 210 9.57 9.36 7.22
N SER A 211 8.41 9.50 6.61
CA SER A 211 7.93 8.67 5.51
C SER A 211 7.89 9.44 4.20
N ALA A 212 7.66 8.74 3.12
CA ALA A 212 7.31 9.32 1.84
C ALA A 212 6.25 8.47 1.15
N VAL A 213 5.37 9.12 0.42
CA VAL A 213 4.49 8.47 -0.56
C VAL A 213 5.27 8.37 -1.86
N ILE A 214 5.42 7.16 -2.38
CA ILE A 214 6.05 6.88 -3.66
C ILE A 214 5.08 6.12 -4.56
N ARG A 215 5.02 6.52 -5.83
CA ARG A 215 4.31 5.82 -6.88
C ARG A 215 5.31 5.11 -7.79
N LEU A 216 5.07 3.84 -8.02
CA LEU A 216 5.82 2.98 -8.94
C LEU A 216 4.88 2.64 -10.10
N THR A 217 5.09 3.26 -11.27
CA THR A 217 4.27 3.00 -12.46
C THR A 217 4.90 1.86 -13.25
N SER A 218 4.20 0.76 -13.42
CA SER A 218 4.71 -0.41 -14.15
C SER A 218 5.07 -0.07 -15.60
N HIS A 219 6.20 -0.55 -16.08
CA HIS A 219 6.59 -0.34 -17.47
C HIS A 219 5.59 -0.97 -18.43
N LYS A 220 5.19 -0.23 -19.47
CA LYS A 220 4.30 -0.73 -20.53
C LYS A 220 4.96 -1.84 -21.35
N LYS A 221 6.27 -1.79 -21.49
CA LYS A 221 7.09 -2.81 -22.14
C LYS A 221 8.18 -3.25 -21.18
N PRO A 222 8.03 -4.40 -20.52
CA PRO A 222 9.07 -4.95 -19.65
C PRO A 222 10.38 -5.14 -20.39
N VAL A 223 11.48 -4.92 -19.69
CA VAL A 223 12.82 -5.21 -20.24
C VAL A 223 12.97 -6.72 -20.37
N ALA A 224 13.23 -7.20 -21.58
CA ALA A 224 13.44 -8.62 -21.81
C ALA A 224 14.86 -9.04 -21.39
N VAL A 225 14.95 -9.99 -20.48
CA VAL A 225 16.20 -10.62 -20.04
C VAL A 225 16.11 -12.13 -20.17
N LYS A 226 17.25 -12.79 -20.48
CA LYS A 226 17.28 -14.24 -20.65
C LYS A 226 17.06 -15.01 -19.33
N ASN A 227 17.53 -14.46 -18.23
CA ASN A 227 17.42 -15.07 -16.90
C ASN A 227 17.35 -13.96 -15.86
N GLU A 228 16.12 -13.63 -15.45
CA GLU A 228 15.83 -12.57 -14.49
C GLU A 228 16.40 -12.88 -13.12
N LYS A 229 16.29 -14.14 -12.67
CA LYS A 229 16.84 -14.57 -11.38
C LYS A 229 18.35 -14.36 -11.33
N LEU A 230 19.07 -14.82 -12.33
CA LEU A 230 20.53 -14.65 -12.39
C LEU A 230 20.92 -13.17 -12.44
N MET A 231 20.18 -12.35 -13.17
CA MET A 231 20.41 -10.90 -13.21
C MET A 231 20.32 -10.29 -11.79
N PHE A 232 19.27 -10.61 -11.03
CA PHE A 232 19.11 -10.09 -9.67
C PHE A 232 20.13 -10.66 -8.69
N ASP A 233 20.56 -11.92 -8.86
CA ASP A 233 21.63 -12.49 -8.07
C ASP A 233 22.96 -11.75 -8.29
N ILE A 234 23.28 -11.41 -9.53
CA ILE A 234 24.46 -10.59 -9.89
C ILE A 234 24.35 -9.18 -9.32
N ILE A 235 23.19 -8.52 -9.43
CA ILE A 235 22.95 -7.18 -8.87
C ILE A 235 23.18 -7.22 -7.37
N ARG A 236 22.57 -8.16 -6.64
CA ARG A 236 22.75 -8.30 -5.18
C ARG A 236 24.23 -8.51 -4.80
N ALA A 237 24.91 -9.40 -5.50
CA ALA A 237 26.31 -9.66 -5.24
C ALA A 237 27.20 -8.43 -5.48
N SER A 238 26.88 -7.60 -6.45
CA SER A 238 27.66 -6.39 -6.81
C SER A 238 27.58 -5.29 -5.74
N PHE A 239 26.49 -5.24 -4.95
CA PHE A 239 26.31 -4.24 -3.88
C PHE A 239 26.56 -4.75 -2.47
N ASN A 240 26.82 -6.05 -2.27
CA ASN A 240 27.09 -6.67 -0.98
C ASN A 240 28.60 -6.82 -0.68
N GLN A 241 29.42 -5.89 -1.18
CA GLN A 241 30.86 -5.87 -0.89
C GLN A 241 31.18 -5.07 0.37
#